data_04f99d058f8894db95c6d4b6114230a8
#
_entry.id   04f99d058f8894db95c6d4b6114230a8
#
_cell.length_a   1.000
_cell.length_b   1.000
_cell.length_c   1.000
_cell.angle_alpha   90.00
_cell.angle_beta   90.00
_cell.angle_gamma   90.00
#
_symmetry.space_group_name_H-M   'P 1'
#
loop_
_entity.id
_entity.type
_entity.pdbx_description
1 polymer ?
#
loop_
_entity_poly.entity_id
_entity_poly.type
_entity_poly.pdbx_seq_one_letter_code
_entity_poly.pdbx_strand_id
1 'polypeptide(L)'
;MKTNKHFLQQTITMDYKKSKAPVNTQTRNIMDLCEETGNIYESVVIISKRANQIGSEIKQDLTKKLAEFASYNDSLEEVFENREQIEISRYYEKLPKPTLLATQEFIEGNIYYRDPSKENAAD
;
A
#
# COMPACT_ATOMS: atom_id res chain seq x y z
N MET A 1 -14.61 3.70 -15.86
CA MET A 1 -14.78 2.63 -14.89
C MET A 1 -13.55 2.33 -14.09
N LYS A 2 -12.42 2.11 -14.72
CA LYS A 2 -11.16 1.98 -13.97
C LYS A 2 -10.83 3.26 -13.19
N THR A 3 -11.19 4.40 -13.73
CA THR A 3 -10.98 5.69 -13.08
C THR A 3 -11.76 5.80 -11.77
N ASN A 4 -13.00 5.31 -11.77
CA ASN A 4 -13.83 5.35 -10.57
C ASN A 4 -13.32 4.40 -9.49
N LYS A 5 -12.83 3.24 -9.88
CA LYS A 5 -12.21 2.31 -8.94
C LYS A 5 -10.97 2.92 -8.29
N HIS A 6 -10.15 3.58 -9.10
CA HIS A 6 -8.96 4.22 -8.60
C HIS A 6 -9.29 5.34 -7.60
N PHE A 7 -10.30 6.13 -7.93
CA PHE A 7 -10.76 7.19 -7.04
C PHE A 7 -11.30 6.63 -5.72
N LEU A 8 -12.10 5.56 -5.80
CA LEU A 8 -12.62 4.91 -4.61
C LEU A 8 -11.51 4.29 -3.77
N GLN A 9 -10.49 3.73 -4.41
CA GLN A 9 -9.33 3.21 -3.69
C GLN A 9 -8.59 4.30 -2.94
N GLN A 10 -8.48 5.48 -3.51
CA GLN A 10 -7.85 6.60 -2.82
C GLN A 10 -8.60 7.00 -1.54
N THR A 11 -9.91 6.86 -1.56
CA THR A 11 -10.72 7.15 -0.39
C THR A 11 -10.68 6.03 0.65
N ILE A 12 -10.41 4.81 0.23
CA ILE A 12 -10.44 3.61 1.09
C ILE A 12 -9.05 3.13 1.45
N THR A 13 -8.03 3.78 0.94
CA THR A 13 -6.64 3.32 1.00
C THR A 13 -6.07 3.14 2.39
N MET A 14 -6.67 3.73 3.38
CA MET A 14 -6.13 3.67 4.73
C MET A 14 -6.45 2.35 5.44
N ASP A 15 -7.22 1.47 4.82
CA ASP A 15 -7.61 0.22 5.47
C ASP A 15 -6.85 -0.98 4.93
N TYR A 16 -5.53 -0.91 5.00
CA TYR A 16 -4.68 -2.01 4.56
C TYR A 16 -4.79 -3.23 5.46
N LYS A 17 -5.34 -3.07 6.65
CA LYS A 17 -5.55 -4.18 7.57
C LYS A 17 -6.55 -5.20 7.03
N LYS A 18 -7.47 -4.77 6.17
CA LYS A 18 -8.45 -5.65 5.55
C LYS A 18 -7.93 -6.34 4.30
N SER A 19 -6.73 -6.01 3.86
CA SER A 19 -6.13 -6.66 2.71
C SER A 19 -5.92 -8.14 2.98
N LYS A 20 -6.07 -8.94 1.94
CA LYS A 20 -5.79 -10.37 1.99
C LYS A 20 -4.31 -10.67 1.87
N ALA A 21 -3.47 -9.66 1.80
CA ALA A 21 -2.03 -9.84 1.68
C ALA A 21 -1.48 -10.56 2.91
N PRO A 22 -0.54 -11.50 2.72
CA PRO A 22 0.09 -12.16 3.85
C PRO A 22 1.00 -11.19 4.60
N VAL A 23 1.20 -11.44 5.88
CA VAL A 23 2.10 -10.63 6.70
C VAL A 23 3.55 -10.99 6.43
N ASN A 24 3.81 -12.26 6.09
CA ASN A 24 5.14 -12.76 5.82
C ASN A 24 5.37 -12.93 4.32
N THR A 25 6.62 -12.77 3.90
CA THR A 25 7.00 -12.99 2.52
C THR A 25 6.75 -14.45 2.14
N GLN A 26 6.11 -14.64 1.00
CA GLN A 26 5.80 -15.97 0.49
C GLN A 26 6.37 -16.14 -0.91
N THR A 27 6.73 -17.38 -1.23
CA THR A 27 7.15 -17.72 -2.59
C THR A 27 5.94 -17.61 -3.52
N ARG A 28 6.12 -16.94 -4.64
CA ARG A 28 5.07 -16.71 -5.62
C ARG A 28 5.32 -17.50 -6.88
N ASN A 29 4.25 -17.87 -7.56
CA ASN A 29 4.33 -18.47 -8.86
C ASN A 29 4.54 -17.36 -9.90
N ILE A 30 5.69 -17.38 -10.56
CA ILE A 30 6.04 -16.36 -11.56
C ILE A 30 5.04 -16.33 -12.71
N MET A 31 4.52 -17.49 -13.10
CA MET A 31 3.53 -17.55 -14.19
C MET A 31 2.27 -16.75 -13.88
N ASP A 32 1.80 -16.82 -12.63
CA ASP A 32 0.63 -16.06 -12.21
C ASP A 32 0.88 -14.56 -12.29
N LEU A 33 2.10 -14.13 -12.00
CA LEU A 33 2.46 -12.72 -12.06
C LEU A 33 2.65 -12.24 -13.50
N CYS A 34 2.98 -13.13 -14.42
CA CYS A 34 3.18 -12.78 -15.82
C CYS A 34 1.90 -12.80 -16.65
N GLU A 35 0.85 -13.40 -16.15
CA GLU A 35 -0.36 -13.65 -16.93
C GLU A 35 -0.95 -12.40 -17.55
N GLU A 36 -1.03 -11.33 -16.80
CA GLU A 36 -1.63 -10.10 -17.27
C GLU A 36 -0.73 -9.30 -18.21
N THR A 37 0.56 -9.22 -17.90
CA THR A 37 1.49 -8.38 -18.66
C THR A 37 2.24 -9.14 -19.75
N GLY A 38 2.37 -10.44 -19.59
CA GLY A 38 3.19 -11.26 -20.49
C GLY A 38 4.69 -11.12 -20.23
N ASN A 39 5.10 -10.34 -19.24
CA ASN A 39 6.50 -10.08 -18.96
C ASN A 39 6.69 -9.85 -17.46
N ILE A 40 7.45 -10.75 -16.82
CA ILE A 40 7.70 -10.67 -15.38
C ILE A 40 8.38 -9.35 -14.97
N TYR A 41 9.26 -8.83 -15.80
CA TYR A 41 9.96 -7.57 -15.49
C TYR A 41 8.98 -6.40 -15.43
N GLU A 42 8.03 -6.38 -16.38
CA GLU A 42 6.97 -5.38 -16.38
C GLU A 42 6.10 -5.50 -15.15
N SER A 43 5.71 -6.71 -14.79
CA SER A 43 4.91 -6.97 -13.58
C SER A 43 5.63 -6.48 -12.32
N VAL A 44 6.93 -6.77 -12.21
CA VAL A 44 7.73 -6.35 -11.06
C VAL A 44 7.82 -4.82 -10.98
N VAL A 45 7.99 -4.15 -12.11
CA VAL A 45 8.04 -2.68 -12.13
C VAL A 45 6.71 -2.08 -11.67
N ILE A 46 5.60 -2.62 -12.15
CA ILE A 46 4.26 -2.17 -11.75
C ILE A 46 4.07 -2.34 -10.24
N ILE A 47 4.38 -3.52 -9.73
CA ILE A 47 4.26 -3.82 -8.31
C ILE A 47 5.17 -2.91 -7.48
N SER A 48 6.39 -2.67 -7.95
CA SER A 48 7.36 -1.83 -7.23
C SER A 48 6.89 -0.39 -7.13
N LYS A 49 6.34 0.16 -8.20
CA LYS A 49 5.81 1.52 -8.20
C LYS A 49 4.63 1.64 -7.26
N ARG A 50 3.75 0.66 -7.29
CA ARG A 50 2.61 0.66 -6.37
C ARG A 50 3.05 0.51 -4.93
N ALA A 51 4.04 -0.34 -4.66
CA ALA A 51 4.59 -0.51 -3.33
C ALA A 51 5.16 0.80 -2.77
N ASN A 52 5.84 1.58 -3.61
CA ASN A 52 6.36 2.87 -3.20
C ASN A 52 5.23 3.85 -2.86
N GLN A 53 4.16 3.85 -3.63
CA GLN A 53 2.98 4.67 -3.34
C GLN A 53 2.35 4.29 -2.00
N ILE A 54 2.17 3.00 -1.78
CA ILE A 54 1.59 2.48 -0.54
C ILE A 54 2.48 2.84 0.65
N GLY A 55 3.78 2.66 0.51
CA GLY A 55 4.73 3.01 1.56
C GLY A 55 4.68 4.48 1.92
N SER A 56 4.60 5.36 0.92
CA SER A 56 4.46 6.80 1.15
C SER A 56 3.16 7.14 1.84
N GLU A 57 2.06 6.54 1.42
CA GLU A 57 0.75 6.77 2.03
C GLU A 57 0.73 6.34 3.49
N ILE A 58 1.28 5.18 3.78
CA ILE A 58 1.35 4.66 5.15
C ILE A 58 2.22 5.58 6.01
N LYS A 59 3.36 6.00 5.48
CA LYS A 59 4.27 6.88 6.20
C LYS A 59 3.62 8.23 6.51
N GLN A 60 2.93 8.80 5.53
CA GLN A 60 2.24 10.08 5.71
C GLN A 60 1.13 9.96 6.74
N ASP A 61 0.35 8.89 6.68
CA ASP A 61 -0.73 8.65 7.60
C ASP A 61 -0.20 8.48 9.03
N LEU A 62 0.85 7.70 9.19
CA LEU A 62 1.49 7.50 10.49
C LEU A 62 2.03 8.80 11.05
N THR A 63 2.75 9.57 10.22
CA THR A 63 3.31 10.86 10.62
C THR A 63 2.20 11.82 11.05
N LYS A 64 1.12 11.86 10.31
CA LYS A 64 -0.03 12.71 10.63
C LYS A 64 -0.66 12.32 11.96
N LYS A 65 -0.85 11.04 12.19
CA LYS A 65 -1.45 10.56 13.45
C LYS A 65 -0.54 10.83 14.64
N LEU A 66 0.75 10.63 14.48
CA LEU A 66 1.71 10.92 15.55
C LEU A 66 1.77 12.43 15.83
N ALA A 67 1.68 13.27 14.81
CA ALA A 67 1.67 14.71 14.97
C ALA A 67 0.40 15.18 15.70
N GLU A 68 -0.75 14.63 15.34
CA GLU A 68 -2.01 14.93 16.01
C GLU A 68 -1.96 14.54 17.48
N PHE A 69 -1.38 13.38 17.75
CA PHE A 69 -1.22 12.89 19.12
C PHE A 69 -0.27 13.78 19.91
N ALA A 70 0.84 14.17 19.33
CA ALA A 70 1.81 15.05 19.97
C ALA A 70 1.17 16.42 20.29
N SER A 71 0.39 16.96 19.37
CA SER A 71 -0.31 18.21 19.57
C SER A 71 -1.31 18.11 20.72
N TYR A 72 -2.03 17.00 20.80
CA TYR A 72 -2.96 16.75 21.89
C TYR A 72 -2.23 16.66 23.22
N ASN A 73 -1.07 16.01 23.25
CA ASN A 73 -0.31 15.79 24.47
C ASN A 73 0.43 17.02 24.98
N ASP A 74 0.64 18.02 24.14
CA ASP A 74 1.20 19.29 24.59
C ASP A 74 0.30 19.97 25.63
N SER A 75 -0.98 19.65 25.62
CA SER A 75 -1.93 20.19 26.58
C SER A 75 -2.17 19.27 27.78
N LEU A 76 -1.69 18.02 27.73
CA LEU A 76 -1.82 17.03 28.79
C LEU A 76 -0.44 16.58 29.22
N GLU A 77 -0.16 16.59 30.49
CA GLU A 77 1.14 16.12 30.96
C GLU A 77 1.19 14.62 30.98
N GLU A 78 2.18 14.11 30.33
CA GLU A 78 2.79 12.97 30.64
C GLU A 78 2.58 11.57 30.38
N VAL A 79 2.44 10.73 31.14
CA VAL A 79 2.63 9.27 31.27
C VAL A 79 1.73 8.45 30.33
N PHE A 80 0.58 8.97 29.95
CA PHE A 80 -0.35 8.28 29.05
C PHE A 80 0.13 8.30 27.60
N GLU A 81 0.99 9.23 27.30
CA GLU A 81 1.47 9.45 25.94
C GLU A 81 2.16 8.26 25.31
N ASN A 82 3.03 7.63 26.08
CA ASN A 82 3.83 6.54 25.57
C ASN A 82 3.00 5.32 25.19
N ARG A 83 1.94 5.06 25.92
CA ARG A 83 1.09 3.90 25.66
C ARG A 83 0.35 4.04 24.32
N GLU A 84 -0.28 5.18 24.08
CA GLU A 84 -1.02 5.40 22.84
C GLU A 84 -0.10 5.48 21.64
N GLN A 85 1.06 6.10 21.81
CA GLN A 85 2.06 6.14 20.76
C GLN A 85 2.55 4.75 20.39
N ILE A 86 2.77 3.90 21.38
CA ILE A 86 3.16 2.51 21.17
C ILE A 86 2.05 1.75 20.43
N GLU A 87 0.79 1.97 20.81
CA GLU A 87 -0.34 1.31 20.15
C GLU A 87 -0.46 1.71 18.69
N ILE A 88 -0.28 2.99 18.38
CA ILE A 88 -0.28 3.49 17.00
C ILE A 88 0.85 2.84 16.20
N SER A 89 2.05 2.84 16.76
CA SER A 89 3.20 2.23 16.11
C SER A 89 3.00 0.75 15.87
N ARG A 90 2.46 0.03 16.85
CA ARG A 90 2.17 -1.40 16.71
C ARG A 90 1.15 -1.68 15.62
N TYR A 91 0.13 -0.83 15.50
CA TYR A 91 -0.87 -0.99 14.46
C TYR A 91 -0.22 -0.97 13.08
N TYR A 92 0.66 0.01 12.84
CA TYR A 92 1.33 0.13 11.54
C TYR A 92 2.39 -0.95 11.34
N GLU A 93 3.04 -1.39 12.39
CA GLU A 93 4.01 -2.49 12.29
C GLU A 93 3.37 -3.83 11.95
N LYS A 94 2.12 -4.03 12.34
CA LYS A 94 1.39 -5.26 12.04
C LYS A 94 0.82 -5.31 10.64
N LEU A 95 0.81 -4.19 9.93
CA LEU A 95 0.34 -4.19 8.55
C LEU A 95 1.30 -5.00 7.67
N PRO A 96 0.80 -5.66 6.63
CA PRO A 96 1.68 -6.29 5.66
C PRO A 96 2.61 -5.25 5.05
N LYS A 97 3.78 -5.69 4.62
CA LYS A 97 4.74 -4.80 3.97
C LYS A 97 4.16 -4.23 2.69
N PRO A 98 4.53 -3.00 2.29
CA PRO A 98 4.01 -2.41 1.06
C PRO A 98 4.20 -3.29 -0.17
N THR A 99 5.31 -4.02 -0.26
CA THR A 99 5.57 -4.94 -1.36
C THR A 99 4.54 -6.07 -1.41
N LEU A 100 4.15 -6.59 -0.26
CA LEU A 100 3.16 -7.66 -0.17
C LEU A 100 1.77 -7.15 -0.48
N LEU A 101 1.45 -5.95 -0.01
CA LEU A 101 0.17 -5.30 -0.32
C LEU A 101 0.05 -5.04 -1.82
N ALA A 102 1.11 -4.51 -2.44
CA ALA A 102 1.11 -4.24 -3.87
C ALA A 102 1.00 -5.51 -4.70
N THR A 103 1.69 -6.57 -4.30
CA THR A 103 1.61 -7.86 -4.98
C THR A 103 0.19 -8.42 -4.92
N GLN A 104 -0.45 -8.31 -3.78
CA GLN A 104 -1.83 -8.77 -3.62
C GLN A 104 -2.80 -7.97 -4.48
N GLU A 105 -2.64 -6.65 -4.50
CA GLU A 105 -3.45 -5.79 -5.37
C GLU A 105 -3.26 -6.15 -6.85
N PHE A 106 -2.02 -6.44 -7.25
CA PHE A 106 -1.73 -6.83 -8.63
C PHE A 106 -2.43 -8.14 -9.00
N ILE A 107 -2.35 -9.13 -8.13
CA ILE A 107 -2.99 -10.44 -8.35
C ILE A 107 -4.50 -10.29 -8.46
N GLU A 108 -5.09 -9.42 -7.65
CA GLU A 108 -6.53 -9.17 -7.65
C GLU A 108 -6.98 -8.28 -8.81
N GLY A 109 -6.04 -7.76 -9.61
CA GLY A 109 -6.36 -6.89 -10.73
C GLY A 109 -6.80 -5.50 -10.33
N ASN A 110 -6.36 -5.04 -9.16
CA ASN A 110 -6.80 -3.76 -8.61
C ASN A 110 -5.81 -2.62 -8.84
N ILE A 111 -4.74 -2.84 -9.58
CA ILE A 111 -3.78 -1.79 -9.88
C ILE A 111 -4.08 -1.22 -11.27
N TYR A 112 -4.26 0.10 -11.34
CA TYR A 112 -4.33 0.80 -12.60
C TYR A 112 -2.91 1.16 -13.03
N TYR A 113 -2.53 0.75 -14.23
CA TYR A 113 -1.24 1.10 -14.80
C TYR A 113 -1.37 1.34 -16.29
N ARG A 114 -0.38 2.01 -16.84
CA ARG A 114 -0.35 2.38 -18.23
C ARG A 114 1.04 2.13 -18.80
N ASP A 115 1.09 1.52 -19.97
CA ASP A 115 2.34 1.29 -20.70
C ASP A 115 2.29 2.08 -22.01
N PRO A 116 2.96 3.24 -22.08
CA PRO A 116 2.94 4.06 -23.30
C PRO A 116 3.51 3.35 -24.53
N SER A 117 4.48 2.47 -24.35
CA SER A 117 5.05 1.74 -25.47
C SER A 117 4.06 0.78 -26.10
N LYS A 118 3.23 0.13 -25.31
CA LYS A 118 2.19 -0.76 -25.82
C LYS A 118 1.05 0.04 -26.47
N GLU A 119 0.71 1.17 -25.90
CA GLU A 119 -0.31 2.05 -26.47
C GLU A 119 0.11 2.57 -27.85
N ASN A 120 1.37 2.96 -27.98
CA ASN A 120 1.91 3.43 -29.25
C ASN A 120 1.98 2.32 -30.30
N ALA A 121 2.25 1.09 -29.85
CA ALA A 121 2.31 -0.06 -30.74
C ALA A 121 0.93 -0.48 -31.24
N ALA A 122 -0.12 -0.15 -30.51
CA ALA A 122 -1.50 -0.46 -30.91
C ALA A 122 -2.02 0.45 -32.02
N ASP A 123 -1.38 1.59 -32.22
CA ASP A 123 -1.72 2.51 -33.31
C ASP A 123 -1.04 2.10 -34.62
#